data_9bd2a7356b80497bbddafd7d97c13e55
#
_entry.id   9bd2a7356b80497bbddafd7d97c13e55
#
_cell.length_a   1.000
_cell.length_b   1.000
_cell.length_c   1.000
_cell.angle_alpha   90.00
_cell.angle_beta   90.00
_cell.angle_gamma   90.00
#
_symmetry.space_group_name_H-M   'P 1'
#
loop_
_entity.id
_entity.type
_entity.pdbx_description
1 polymer ?
#
loop_
_entity_poly.entity_id
_entity_poly.type
_entity_poly.pdbx_seq_one_letter_code
_entity_poly.pdbx_strand_id
1 'polypeptide(L)'
;MSQPDSDSILKERVKTKKQDPTLFKVVLLNDDYTTMEFVIHVLEGIFQKSPAEAYQIMMHVHVNGRGIAGTYPWEVAETKVDAVITQARGAGYPLKAVTEEA
;
A
#
# COMPACT_ATOMS: atom_id res chain seq x y z
N MET A 1 -1.78 40.36 -12.97
CA MET A 1 -1.81 39.80 -12.77
C MET A 1 -1.70 39.18 -12.75
N SER A 2 -1.73 39.22 -12.73
CA SER A 2 -1.56 38.53 -12.56
C SER A 2 -1.32 37.86 -12.45
N GLN A 3 -1.34 37.79 -12.47
CA GLN A 3 -1.01 37.05 -12.28
C GLN A 3 0.08 36.49 -12.00
N PRO A 4 0.85 37.01 -12.27
CA PRO A 4 2.13 36.54 -11.99
C PRO A 4 2.23 36.44 -10.58
N ASP A 5 1.71 37.27 -9.92
CA ASP A 5 1.64 37.13 -8.55
C ASP A 5 0.95 35.92 -8.29
N SER A 6 -0.09 35.68 -8.97
CA SER A 6 -0.86 34.51 -8.81
C SER A 6 0.03 33.36 -9.04
N ASP A 7 0.80 33.42 -10.05
CA ASP A 7 1.68 32.35 -10.36
C ASP A 7 2.66 32.13 -9.28
N SER A 8 3.20 33.14 -8.79
CA SER A 8 4.19 33.02 -7.76
C SER A 8 3.57 32.38 -6.56
N ILE A 9 2.46 32.85 -6.20
CA ILE A 9 1.77 32.33 -5.06
C ILE A 9 1.46 30.89 -5.26
N LEU A 10 1.05 30.55 -6.43
CA LEU A 10 0.76 29.17 -6.68
C LEU A 10 1.99 28.34 -6.56
N LYS A 11 3.09 28.81 -7.05
CA LYS A 11 4.29 28.05 -6.94
C LYS A 11 4.69 27.89 -5.52
N GLU A 12 4.53 28.91 -4.76
CA GLU A 12 4.88 28.81 -3.37
C GLU A 12 4.02 27.80 -2.70
N ARG A 13 2.74 27.83 -2.98
CA ARG A 13 1.88 26.90 -2.37
C ARG A 13 2.22 25.49 -2.79
N VAL A 14 2.57 25.33 -3.99
CA VAL A 14 2.92 24.02 -4.46
C VAL A 14 4.13 23.54 -3.71
N LYS A 15 5.07 24.41 -3.52
CA LYS A 15 6.21 24.02 -2.80
C LYS A 15 5.84 23.65 -1.44
N THR A 16 5.01 24.42 -0.85
CA THR A 16 4.60 24.15 0.49
C THR A 16 3.94 22.83 0.51
N LYS A 17 3.23 22.53 -0.56
CA LYS A 17 2.56 21.30 -0.56
C LYS A 17 3.50 20.22 -0.71
N LYS A 18 4.66 20.52 -1.00
CA LYS A 18 5.59 19.48 -1.14
C LYS A 18 5.73 18.92 0.19
N GLN A 19 5.22 19.57 1.10
CA GLN A 19 5.28 19.00 2.35
C GLN A 19 4.14 18.13 2.30
N ASP A 20 3.95 17.51 1.26
CA ASP A 20 2.96 16.58 1.07
C ASP A 20 2.84 15.65 2.17
N PRO A 21 1.70 15.09 2.34
CA PRO A 21 1.49 14.11 3.37
C PRO A 21 2.51 13.04 3.20
N THR A 22 3.02 12.59 4.27
CA THR A 22 3.92 11.47 4.27
C THR A 22 3.21 10.28 3.67
N LEU A 23 3.89 9.56 2.85
CA LEU A 23 3.34 8.34 2.28
C LEU A 23 3.66 7.17 3.19
N PHE A 24 2.83 6.16 3.11
CA PHE A 24 2.97 4.97 3.95
C PHE A 24 2.98 3.73 3.09
N LYS A 25 3.87 2.82 3.41
CA LYS A 25 3.95 1.54 2.74
C LYS A 25 2.99 0.61 3.45
N VAL A 26 2.27 -0.19 2.68
CA VAL A 26 1.48 -1.27 3.26
C VAL A 26 2.34 -2.51 3.11
N VAL A 27 2.65 -3.13 4.24
CA VAL A 27 3.55 -4.28 4.28
C VAL A 27 2.77 -5.52 4.66
N LEU A 28 2.89 -6.56 3.85
CA LEU A 28 2.28 -7.84 4.17
C LEU A 28 3.30 -8.67 4.90
N LEU A 29 2.85 -9.38 5.94
CA LEU A 29 3.73 -10.21 6.76
C LEU A 29 3.45 -11.68 6.49
N ASN A 30 4.51 -12.44 6.31
CA ASN A 30 4.39 -13.85 6.04
C ASN A 30 3.92 -14.61 7.28
N ASP A 31 3.20 -15.71 7.07
CA ASP A 31 2.82 -16.60 8.14
C ASP A 31 2.78 -18.01 7.57
N ASP A 32 2.62 -18.99 8.44
CA ASP A 32 2.69 -20.39 8.03
C ASP A 32 1.38 -20.95 7.50
N TYR A 33 0.32 -20.21 7.53
CA TYR A 33 -1.01 -20.74 7.22
C TYR A 33 -1.68 -20.12 5.99
N THR A 34 -1.43 -18.86 5.72
CA THR A 34 -2.06 -18.18 4.58
C THR A 34 -1.48 -18.75 3.29
N THR A 35 -2.34 -19.17 2.38
CA THR A 35 -1.87 -19.78 1.15
C THR A 35 -1.29 -18.74 0.20
N MET A 36 -0.40 -19.18 -0.67
CA MET A 36 0.18 -18.32 -1.69
C MET A 36 -0.89 -17.77 -2.60
N GLU A 37 -1.87 -18.62 -2.94
CA GLU A 37 -2.95 -18.19 -3.81
C GLU A 37 -3.77 -17.07 -3.19
N PHE A 38 -3.97 -17.13 -1.87
CA PHE A 38 -4.74 -16.09 -1.22
C PHE A 38 -3.95 -14.77 -1.23
N VAL A 39 -2.64 -14.83 -1.01
CA VAL A 39 -1.82 -13.63 -1.03
C VAL A 39 -1.85 -12.99 -2.42
N ILE A 40 -1.78 -13.81 -3.48
CA ILE A 40 -1.88 -13.31 -4.84
C ILE A 40 -3.23 -12.66 -5.05
N HIS A 41 -4.30 -13.30 -4.57
CA HIS A 41 -5.65 -12.78 -4.70
C HIS A 41 -5.76 -11.39 -4.05
N VAL A 42 -5.19 -11.24 -2.87
CA VAL A 42 -5.19 -9.97 -2.15
C VAL A 42 -4.42 -8.92 -2.94
N LEU A 43 -3.27 -9.29 -3.47
CA LEU A 43 -2.44 -8.34 -4.21
C LEU A 43 -3.12 -7.87 -5.48
N GLU A 44 -3.82 -8.78 -6.15
CA GLU A 44 -4.53 -8.40 -7.36
C GLU A 44 -5.77 -7.59 -7.05
N GLY A 45 -6.53 -8.00 -6.06
CA GLY A 45 -7.84 -7.41 -5.79
C GLY A 45 -7.79 -6.12 -4.99
N ILE A 46 -6.95 -6.06 -3.98
CA ILE A 46 -6.89 -4.88 -3.11
C ILE A 46 -5.83 -3.89 -3.58
N PHE A 47 -4.73 -4.39 -4.12
CA PHE A 47 -3.62 -3.53 -4.51
C PHE A 47 -3.49 -3.36 -6.02
N GLN A 48 -4.41 -3.91 -6.77
CA GLN A 48 -4.49 -3.80 -8.22
C GLN A 48 -3.19 -4.16 -8.91
N LYS A 49 -2.52 -5.19 -8.44
CA LYS A 49 -1.30 -5.62 -9.09
C LYS A 49 -1.64 -6.55 -10.25
N SER A 50 -0.77 -6.55 -11.24
CA SER A 50 -0.92 -7.50 -12.34
C SER A 50 -0.58 -8.90 -11.80
N PRO A 51 -0.99 -9.96 -12.49
CA PRO A 51 -0.65 -11.30 -12.03
C PRO A 51 0.85 -11.50 -11.83
N ALA A 52 1.67 -10.98 -12.73
CA ALA A 52 3.10 -11.14 -12.61
C ALA A 52 3.66 -10.38 -11.41
N GLU A 53 3.20 -9.16 -11.18
CA GLU A 53 3.63 -8.39 -10.04
C GLU A 53 3.17 -9.03 -8.74
N ALA A 54 1.93 -9.51 -8.72
CA ALA A 54 1.38 -10.15 -7.53
C ALA A 54 2.20 -11.38 -7.17
N TYR A 55 2.59 -12.16 -8.17
CA TYR A 55 3.41 -13.33 -7.93
C TYR A 55 4.77 -12.94 -7.35
N GLN A 56 5.40 -11.91 -7.91
CA GLN A 56 6.70 -11.49 -7.44
C GLN A 56 6.64 -10.97 -6.01
N ILE A 57 5.62 -10.19 -5.69
CA ILE A 57 5.49 -9.68 -4.34
C ILE A 57 5.21 -10.82 -3.38
N MET A 58 4.35 -11.75 -3.77
CA MET A 58 4.02 -12.89 -2.94
C MET A 58 5.27 -13.71 -2.63
N MET A 59 6.11 -13.95 -3.64
CA MET A 59 7.34 -14.70 -3.41
C MET A 59 8.29 -13.94 -2.50
N HIS A 60 8.35 -12.63 -2.66
CA HIS A 60 9.21 -11.81 -1.80
C HIS A 60 8.75 -11.92 -0.34
N VAL A 61 7.46 -11.86 -0.10
CA VAL A 61 6.92 -12.00 1.24
C VAL A 61 7.27 -13.37 1.80
N HIS A 62 7.11 -14.40 0.98
CA HIS A 62 7.36 -15.76 1.41
C HIS A 62 8.83 -15.98 1.76
N VAL A 63 9.73 -15.48 0.95
CA VAL A 63 11.16 -15.70 1.15
C VAL A 63 11.74 -14.79 2.23
N ASN A 64 11.32 -13.55 2.26
CA ASN A 64 11.92 -12.56 3.15
C ASN A 64 11.13 -12.30 4.43
N GLY A 65 9.94 -12.87 4.55
CA GLY A 65 9.13 -12.70 5.74
C GLY A 65 8.19 -11.51 5.67
N ARG A 66 8.43 -10.59 4.76
CA ARG A 66 7.59 -9.41 4.61
C ARG A 66 7.81 -8.82 3.22
N GLY A 67 6.84 -8.05 2.75
CA GLY A 67 6.97 -7.39 1.45
C GLY A 67 6.00 -6.24 1.34
N ILE A 68 6.36 -5.27 0.50
CA ILE A 68 5.57 -4.07 0.32
C ILE A 68 4.54 -4.32 -0.76
N ALA A 69 3.27 -4.12 -0.43
CA ALA A 69 2.19 -4.29 -1.39
C ALA A 69 1.90 -3.00 -2.15
N GLY A 70 2.23 -1.87 -1.57
CA GLY A 70 2.02 -0.58 -2.23
C GLY A 70 2.31 0.55 -1.27
N THR A 71 2.31 1.77 -1.78
CA THR A 71 2.63 2.96 -1.00
C THR A 71 1.56 3.99 -1.27
N TYR A 72 0.98 4.56 -0.23
CA TYR A 72 -0.20 5.39 -0.33
C TYR A 72 -0.23 6.46 0.75
N PRO A 73 -1.05 7.50 0.59
CA PRO A 73 -1.32 8.42 1.70
C PRO A 73 -1.97 7.62 2.83
N TRP A 74 -1.85 8.16 4.03
CA TRP A 74 -2.30 7.47 5.25
C TRP A 74 -3.69 6.84 5.16
N GLU A 75 -4.66 7.64 4.76
CA GLU A 75 -6.04 7.13 4.77
C GLU A 75 -6.25 5.97 3.80
N VAL A 76 -5.59 6.03 2.67
CA VAL A 76 -5.71 4.96 1.69
C VAL A 76 -4.99 3.72 2.20
N ALA A 77 -3.80 3.91 2.78
CA ALA A 77 -3.03 2.79 3.32
C ALA A 77 -3.83 2.08 4.41
N GLU A 78 -4.45 2.86 5.29
CA GLU A 78 -5.21 2.30 6.39
C GLU A 78 -6.41 1.51 5.87
N THR A 79 -7.10 2.04 4.88
CA THR A 79 -8.24 1.35 4.29
C THR A 79 -7.81 0.03 3.66
N LYS A 80 -6.65 0.03 3.00
CA LYS A 80 -6.18 -1.19 2.37
C LYS A 80 -5.76 -2.23 3.39
N VAL A 81 -5.13 -1.80 4.49
CA VAL A 81 -4.78 -2.72 5.56
C VAL A 81 -6.05 -3.37 6.12
N ASP A 82 -7.08 -2.55 6.35
CA ASP A 82 -8.32 -3.07 6.88
C ASP A 82 -8.95 -4.07 5.91
N ALA A 83 -8.88 -3.78 4.63
CA ALA A 83 -9.45 -4.67 3.61
C ALA A 83 -8.72 -6.01 3.61
N VAL A 84 -7.40 -5.99 3.73
CA VAL A 84 -6.61 -7.22 3.78
C VAL A 84 -7.03 -8.06 4.98
N ILE A 85 -7.07 -7.43 6.14
CA ILE A 85 -7.37 -8.15 7.38
C ILE A 85 -8.79 -8.71 7.33
N THR A 86 -9.74 -7.91 6.88
CA THR A 86 -11.13 -8.36 6.80
C THR A 86 -11.27 -9.55 5.86
N GLN A 87 -10.66 -9.47 4.69
CA GLN A 87 -10.75 -10.57 3.73
C GLN A 87 -10.04 -11.81 4.25
N ALA A 88 -8.88 -11.64 4.86
CA ALA A 88 -8.12 -12.76 5.36
C ALA A 88 -8.89 -13.48 6.46
N ARG A 89 -9.43 -12.74 7.40
CA ARG A 89 -10.17 -13.36 8.49
C ARG A 89 -11.44 -14.03 7.97
N GLY A 90 -12.08 -13.41 6.97
CA GLY A 90 -13.26 -14.02 6.37
C GLY A 90 -12.95 -15.34 5.67
N ALA A 91 -11.73 -15.50 5.20
CA ALA A 91 -11.30 -16.73 4.53
C ALA A 91 -10.63 -17.69 5.51
N GLY A 92 -10.48 -17.31 6.76
CA GLY A 92 -9.89 -18.19 7.77
C GLY A 92 -8.37 -18.13 7.82
N TYR A 93 -7.76 -17.07 7.30
CA TYR A 93 -6.31 -16.95 7.30
C TYR A 93 -5.84 -15.88 8.28
N PRO A 94 -4.67 -16.06 8.87
CA PRO A 94 -4.12 -15.10 9.83
C PRO A 94 -3.27 -14.01 9.17
N LEU A 95 -3.34 -13.84 7.89
CA LEU A 95 -2.52 -12.85 7.18
C LEU A 95 -2.61 -11.49 7.85
N LYS A 96 -1.46 -10.84 8.00
CA LYS A 96 -1.40 -9.52 8.62
C LYS A 96 -0.83 -8.51 7.64
N ALA A 97 -1.29 -7.29 7.77
CA ALA A 97 -0.76 -6.17 7.01
C ALA A 97 -0.58 -5.03 7.98
N VAL A 98 0.48 -4.27 7.81
CA VAL A 98 0.77 -3.12 8.67
C VAL A 98 1.21 -1.97 7.79
N THR A 99 1.24 -0.75 8.35
CA THR A 99 1.73 0.40 7.62
C THR A 99 3.06 0.82 8.21
N GLU A 100 3.92 1.37 7.35
CA GLU A 100 5.19 1.92 7.78
C GLU A 100 5.40 3.19 6.98
N GLU A 101 6.00 4.20 7.59
CA GLU A 101 6.29 5.43 6.86
C GLU A 101 7.24 5.10 5.73
N ALA A 102 6.94 5.64 4.60
CA ALA A 102 7.75 5.32 3.41
C ALA A 102 9.08 6.07 3.42
#